data_92614c239cef5fad2dc95bb2f47fb85d
#
_entry.id   92614c239cef5fad2dc95bb2f47fb85d
#
_cell.length_a   1.000
_cell.length_b   1.000
_cell.length_c   1.000
_cell.angle_alpha   90.00
_cell.angle_beta   90.00
_cell.angle_gamma   90.00
#
_symmetry.space_group_name_H-M   'P 1'
#
loop_
_entity.id
_entity.type
_entity.pdbx_description
1 polymer ?
#
loop_
_entity_poly.entity_id
_entity_poly.type
_entity_poly.pdbx_seq_one_letter_code
_entity_poly.pdbx_strand_id
1 'polypeptide(L)'
;MKKLILVIALIANMGVVGAQQVSSRAKAVLMMSHVRPEYMIKDVKIYTDTMTIYTLADMVVYPFGKWENMDKYITATQLLWSRDIGYKRYFDSMEVAVNTLRRLDGSYIDMYYGIHTGLVEMLDGKITDTNIVLNNGLHAGMSKQDVFNVYFKQFPKSYVNDIHVLKVISGANEVGQIYTFKGTKLRHIGIISRYKYY
;
A
#
# COMPACT_ATOMS: atom_id res chain seq x y z
N MET A 1 37.04 -34.29 9.78
CA MET A 1 36.48 -33.20 10.63
C MET A 1 35.90 -32.02 9.84
N LYS A 2 36.56 -31.46 8.81
CA LYS A 2 36.02 -30.30 8.04
C LYS A 2 34.66 -30.57 7.35
N LYS A 3 34.38 -31.78 6.87
CA LYS A 3 33.09 -32.12 6.21
C LYS A 3 31.91 -32.20 7.20
N LEU A 4 32.15 -32.58 8.46
CA LEU A 4 31.11 -32.64 9.49
C LEU A 4 30.64 -31.25 9.92
N ILE A 5 31.56 -30.28 10.01
CA ILE A 5 31.25 -28.89 10.38
C ILE A 5 30.37 -28.25 9.28
N LEU A 6 30.63 -28.55 8.01
CA LEU A 6 29.83 -28.00 6.90
C LEU A 6 28.38 -28.51 6.92
N VAL A 7 28.16 -29.78 7.24
CA VAL A 7 26.82 -30.39 7.35
C VAL A 7 26.04 -29.79 8.52
N ILE A 8 26.68 -29.59 9.66
CA ILE A 8 26.05 -28.97 10.84
C ILE A 8 25.66 -27.52 10.54
N ALA A 9 26.49 -26.74 9.84
CA ALA A 9 26.17 -25.39 9.43
C ALA A 9 25.00 -25.33 8.44
N LEU A 10 24.87 -26.31 7.53
CA LEU A 10 23.75 -26.40 6.58
C LEU A 10 22.44 -26.73 7.30
N ILE A 11 22.45 -27.67 8.24
CA ILE A 11 21.26 -28.05 9.03
C ILE A 11 20.84 -26.90 9.94
N ALA A 12 21.76 -26.18 10.55
CA ALA A 12 21.44 -25.02 11.38
C ALA A 12 20.78 -23.90 10.55
N ASN A 13 21.25 -23.63 9.33
CA ASN A 13 20.64 -22.65 8.44
C ASN A 13 19.24 -23.08 7.98
N MET A 14 19.01 -24.35 7.66
CA MET A 14 17.68 -24.85 7.31
C MET A 14 16.70 -24.76 8.49
N GLY A 15 17.15 -25.04 9.71
CA GLY A 15 16.33 -24.93 10.92
C GLY A 15 15.91 -23.49 11.22
N VAL A 16 16.81 -22.52 11.04
CA VAL A 16 16.53 -21.09 11.27
C VAL A 16 15.51 -20.56 10.23
N VAL A 17 15.68 -20.89 8.96
CA VAL A 17 14.74 -20.48 7.91
C VAL A 17 13.35 -21.08 8.15
N GLY A 18 13.27 -22.37 8.49
CA GLY A 18 12.00 -23.03 8.79
C GLY A 18 11.30 -22.46 10.01
N ALA A 19 12.02 -22.19 11.10
CA ALA A 19 11.48 -21.60 12.32
C ALA A 19 10.97 -20.16 12.08
N GLN A 20 11.68 -19.37 11.28
CA GLN A 20 11.30 -18.01 10.94
C GLN A 20 10.03 -17.98 10.09
N GLN A 21 9.90 -18.91 9.14
CA GLN A 21 8.71 -19.04 8.29
C GLN A 21 7.48 -19.48 9.08
N VAL A 22 7.62 -20.44 9.99
CA VAL A 22 6.54 -20.90 10.89
C VAL A 22 6.10 -19.76 11.81
N SER A 23 7.03 -19.00 12.39
CA SER A 23 6.73 -17.84 13.22
C SER A 23 5.94 -16.77 12.44
N SER A 24 6.34 -16.48 11.21
CA SER A 24 5.65 -15.48 10.36
C SER A 24 4.23 -15.92 10.01
N ARG A 25 4.02 -17.21 9.72
CA ARG A 25 2.69 -17.77 9.44
C ARG A 25 1.77 -17.73 10.67
N ALA A 26 2.28 -18.07 11.85
CA ALA A 26 1.52 -17.99 13.10
C ALA A 26 1.12 -16.54 13.42
N LYS A 27 2.02 -15.57 13.21
CA LYS A 27 1.71 -14.15 13.34
C LYS A 27 0.61 -13.71 12.37
N ALA A 28 0.67 -14.13 11.11
CA ALA A 28 -0.34 -13.80 10.10
C ALA A 28 -1.72 -14.35 10.48
N VAL A 29 -1.80 -15.59 10.95
CA VAL A 29 -3.06 -16.21 11.42
C VAL A 29 -3.65 -15.42 12.60
N LEU A 30 -2.83 -15.03 13.57
CA LEU A 30 -3.28 -14.21 14.70
C LEU A 30 -3.84 -12.85 14.21
N MET A 31 -3.19 -12.22 13.22
CA MET A 31 -3.69 -10.95 12.69
C MET A 31 -5.05 -11.09 12.01
N MET A 32 -5.30 -12.19 11.30
CA MET A 32 -6.59 -12.42 10.64
C MET A 32 -7.77 -12.43 11.60
N SER A 33 -7.60 -12.85 12.85
CA SER A 33 -8.67 -12.84 13.85
C SER A 33 -9.06 -11.43 14.33
N HIS A 34 -8.23 -10.43 14.06
CA HIS A 34 -8.42 -9.05 14.50
C HIS A 34 -8.75 -8.07 13.36
N VAL A 35 -8.87 -8.55 12.12
CA VAL A 35 -9.21 -7.68 10.98
C VAL A 35 -10.58 -7.03 11.15
N ARG A 36 -10.72 -5.84 10.60
CA ARG A 36 -12.00 -5.14 10.52
C ARG A 36 -12.77 -5.64 9.30
N PRO A 37 -14.02 -6.10 9.46
CA PRO A 37 -14.81 -6.68 8.36
C PRO A 37 -15.01 -5.72 7.17
N GLU A 38 -15.15 -4.44 7.43
CA GLU A 38 -15.36 -3.40 6.42
C GLU A 38 -14.23 -3.31 5.38
N TYR A 39 -13.03 -3.80 5.73
CA TYR A 39 -11.89 -3.83 4.82
C TYR A 39 -11.82 -5.10 3.96
N MET A 40 -12.76 -6.05 4.12
CA MET A 40 -12.84 -7.28 3.33
C MET A 40 -11.48 -7.96 3.13
N ILE A 41 -10.67 -8.03 4.19
CA ILE A 41 -9.32 -8.59 4.16
C ILE A 41 -9.42 -10.10 3.92
N LYS A 42 -8.73 -10.59 2.91
CA LYS A 42 -8.70 -11.99 2.48
C LYS A 42 -7.47 -12.73 2.99
N ASP A 43 -6.34 -12.05 3.09
CA ASP A 43 -5.09 -12.65 3.53
C ASP A 43 -4.16 -11.60 4.14
N VAL A 44 -3.30 -12.05 5.04
CA VAL A 44 -2.22 -11.24 5.62
C VAL A 44 -0.94 -12.04 5.54
N LYS A 45 0.11 -11.45 4.96
CA LYS A 45 1.44 -12.04 4.91
C LYS A 45 2.45 -11.14 5.60
N ILE A 46 3.36 -11.74 6.35
CA ILE A 46 4.46 -11.04 7.00
C ILE A 46 5.75 -11.68 6.52
N TYR A 47 6.60 -10.86 5.92
CA TYR A 47 7.92 -11.28 5.48
C TYR A 47 8.95 -10.23 5.92
N THR A 48 9.89 -10.63 6.76
CA THR A 48 10.89 -9.76 7.38
C THR A 48 10.22 -8.60 8.13
N ASP A 49 10.33 -7.38 7.63
CA ASP A 49 9.81 -6.13 8.18
C ASP A 49 8.62 -5.57 7.39
N THR A 50 8.12 -6.35 6.46
CA THR A 50 7.00 -5.97 5.57
C THR A 50 5.78 -6.82 5.87
N MET A 51 4.65 -6.16 6.13
CA MET A 51 3.33 -6.78 6.19
C MET A 51 2.58 -6.47 4.89
N THR A 52 1.98 -7.48 4.30
CA THR A 52 1.10 -7.34 3.13
C THR A 52 -0.31 -7.80 3.48
N ILE A 53 -1.28 -6.93 3.26
CA ILE A 53 -2.72 -7.19 3.39
C ILE A 53 -3.30 -7.30 1.99
N TYR A 54 -4.01 -8.38 1.72
CA TYR A 54 -4.79 -8.56 0.49
C TYR A 54 -6.27 -8.31 0.81
N THR A 55 -6.90 -7.41 0.05
CA THR A 55 -8.27 -6.96 0.30
C THR A 55 -9.09 -6.88 -0.98
N LEU A 56 -10.40 -6.83 -0.86
CA LEU A 56 -11.34 -6.48 -1.94
C LEU A 56 -11.97 -5.10 -1.74
N ALA A 57 -11.51 -4.33 -0.76
CA ALA A 57 -12.09 -3.03 -0.47
C ALA A 57 -11.76 -2.00 -1.56
N ASP A 58 -12.78 -1.33 -2.05
CA ASP A 58 -12.69 -0.30 -3.10
C ASP A 58 -11.78 0.88 -2.73
N MET A 59 -11.65 1.18 -1.46
CA MET A 59 -10.80 2.29 -0.98
C MET A 59 -9.30 2.12 -1.30
N VAL A 60 -8.87 0.91 -1.63
CA VAL A 60 -7.48 0.69 -2.08
C VAL A 60 -7.33 1.15 -3.53
N VAL A 61 -8.35 0.93 -4.34
CA VAL A 61 -8.41 1.32 -5.77
C VAL A 61 -8.71 2.80 -5.91
N TYR A 62 -9.62 3.31 -5.06
CA TYR A 62 -10.09 4.69 -5.07
C TYR A 62 -9.76 5.38 -3.73
N PRO A 63 -8.48 5.67 -3.46
CA PRO A 63 -8.05 6.19 -2.15
C PRO A 63 -8.63 7.55 -1.79
N PHE A 64 -9.11 8.29 -2.77
CA PHE A 64 -9.77 9.60 -2.60
C PHE A 64 -11.25 9.58 -2.97
N GLY A 65 -11.85 8.41 -3.12
CA GLY A 65 -13.23 8.22 -3.56
C GLY A 65 -13.37 7.96 -5.05
N LYS A 66 -14.60 7.64 -5.45
CA LYS A 66 -14.98 7.40 -6.84
C LYS A 66 -15.41 8.72 -7.47
N TRP A 67 -14.71 9.16 -8.49
CA TRP A 67 -14.97 10.41 -9.20
C TRP A 67 -15.16 10.14 -10.68
N GLU A 68 -16.23 10.64 -11.24
CA GLU A 68 -16.56 10.52 -12.67
C GLU A 68 -15.90 11.64 -13.51
N ASN A 69 -15.28 12.63 -12.86
CA ASN A 69 -14.71 13.79 -13.54
C ASN A 69 -13.45 14.26 -12.80
N MET A 70 -12.36 14.44 -13.55
CA MET A 70 -11.07 14.88 -13.03
C MET A 70 -11.11 16.28 -12.43
N ASP A 71 -11.83 17.22 -13.06
CA ASP A 71 -11.87 18.61 -12.58
C ASP A 71 -12.67 18.71 -11.28
N LYS A 72 -13.76 17.93 -11.17
CA LYS A 72 -14.51 17.80 -9.90
C LYS A 72 -13.65 17.21 -8.80
N TYR A 73 -12.85 16.19 -9.11
CA TYR A 73 -11.92 15.61 -8.16
C TYR A 73 -10.91 16.65 -7.64
N ILE A 74 -10.25 17.37 -8.54
CA ILE A 74 -9.26 18.39 -8.19
C ILE A 74 -9.88 19.50 -7.33
N THR A 75 -11.09 19.96 -7.70
CA THR A 75 -11.82 20.98 -6.96
C THR A 75 -12.23 20.49 -5.56
N ALA A 76 -12.72 19.26 -5.46
CA ALA A 76 -13.20 18.70 -4.20
C ALA A 76 -12.08 18.41 -3.19
N THR A 77 -10.88 18.11 -3.65
CA THR A 77 -9.73 17.89 -2.75
C THR A 77 -9.23 19.18 -2.09
N GLN A 78 -9.67 20.37 -2.57
CA GLN A 78 -9.28 21.70 -2.06
C GLN A 78 -7.77 21.89 -1.87
N LEU A 79 -6.97 21.02 -2.51
CA LEU A 79 -5.52 21.04 -2.39
C LEU A 79 -4.94 21.86 -3.54
N LEU A 80 -3.93 22.66 -3.21
CA LEU A 80 -3.18 23.40 -4.24
C LEU A 80 -2.25 22.42 -4.97
N TRP A 81 -2.75 21.89 -6.09
CA TRP A 81 -1.98 21.06 -7.00
C TRP A 81 -1.57 21.84 -8.24
N SER A 82 -0.34 21.68 -8.70
CA SER A 82 -0.02 21.95 -10.09
C SER A 82 -0.45 20.73 -10.91
N ARG A 83 -1.05 20.96 -12.08
CA ARG A 83 -1.52 19.91 -12.97
C ARG A 83 -0.78 19.96 -14.28
N ASP A 84 -0.18 18.82 -14.64
CA ASP A 84 0.37 18.56 -15.97
C ASP A 84 -0.45 17.45 -16.65
N ILE A 85 -0.67 17.58 -17.96
CA ILE A 85 -1.34 16.56 -18.75
C ILE A 85 -0.32 16.02 -19.74
N GLY A 86 -0.03 14.73 -19.63
CA GLY A 86 0.83 14.01 -20.56
C GLY A 86 0.09 12.81 -21.15
N TYR A 87 0.69 12.22 -22.18
CA TYR A 87 0.20 10.99 -22.78
C TYR A 87 1.17 9.87 -22.46
N LYS A 88 0.66 8.75 -21.97
CA LYS A 88 1.46 7.55 -21.71
C LYS A 88 0.82 6.36 -22.39
N ARG A 89 1.63 5.47 -22.95
CA ARG A 89 1.14 4.19 -23.48
C ARG A 89 0.99 3.19 -22.35
N TYR A 90 -0.18 2.60 -22.31
CA TYR A 90 -0.51 1.47 -21.46
C TYR A 90 -1.08 0.35 -22.33
N PHE A 91 -0.86 -0.92 -21.96
CA PHE A 91 -1.40 -2.08 -22.66
C PHE A 91 -1.10 -2.08 -24.18
N ASP A 92 0.10 -2.46 -24.55
CA ASP A 92 0.57 -2.76 -25.92
C ASP A 92 0.28 -1.76 -27.04
N SER A 93 -0.63 -0.81 -26.88
CA SER A 93 -0.92 0.20 -27.92
C SER A 93 -1.84 1.34 -27.50
N MET A 94 -2.47 1.30 -26.32
CA MET A 94 -3.43 2.34 -25.96
C MET A 94 -2.73 3.53 -25.32
N GLU A 95 -2.80 4.69 -25.97
CA GLU A 95 -2.32 5.95 -25.43
C GLU A 95 -3.41 6.57 -24.54
N VAL A 96 -3.07 6.85 -23.30
CA VAL A 96 -4.00 7.38 -22.29
C VAL A 96 -3.51 8.74 -21.82
N ALA A 97 -4.41 9.71 -21.75
CA ALA A 97 -4.14 11.00 -21.14
C ALA A 97 -3.96 10.84 -19.62
N VAL A 98 -2.76 11.08 -19.14
CA VAL A 98 -2.43 11.01 -17.72
C VAL A 98 -2.35 12.42 -17.15
N ASN A 99 -3.10 12.64 -16.08
CA ASN A 99 -3.02 13.87 -15.29
C ASN A 99 -2.05 13.63 -14.14
N THR A 100 -0.96 14.36 -14.13
CA THR A 100 -0.01 14.38 -13.01
C THR A 100 -0.30 15.58 -12.13
N LEU A 101 -0.73 15.33 -10.91
CA LEU A 101 -0.88 16.36 -9.87
C LEU A 101 0.39 16.40 -9.02
N ARG A 102 0.96 17.59 -8.82
CA ARG A 102 2.18 17.79 -8.03
C ARG A 102 2.02 18.86 -6.99
N ARG A 103 2.75 18.72 -5.88
CA ARG A 103 2.89 19.72 -4.83
C ARG A 103 4.35 20.04 -4.54
N LEU A 104 4.58 21.20 -3.93
CA LEU A 104 5.94 21.68 -3.60
C LEU A 104 6.66 20.80 -2.58
N ASP A 105 5.95 20.06 -1.75
CA ASP A 105 6.52 19.13 -0.75
C ASP A 105 7.02 17.81 -1.37
N GLY A 106 6.88 17.64 -2.69
CA GLY A 106 7.24 16.45 -3.43
C GLY A 106 6.16 15.37 -3.48
N SER A 107 4.96 15.65 -2.98
CA SER A 107 3.80 14.79 -3.23
C SER A 107 3.40 14.86 -4.69
N TYR A 108 3.06 13.71 -5.27
CA TYR A 108 2.49 13.64 -6.62
C TYR A 108 1.50 12.48 -6.72
N ILE A 109 0.58 12.61 -7.69
CA ILE A 109 -0.39 11.56 -8.04
C ILE A 109 -0.54 11.59 -9.56
N ASP A 110 -0.30 10.45 -10.20
CA ASP A 110 -0.61 10.19 -11.60
C ASP A 110 -1.95 9.48 -11.70
N MET A 111 -2.86 10.02 -12.48
CA MET A 111 -4.20 9.47 -12.65
C MET A 111 -4.72 9.64 -14.08
N TYR A 112 -5.66 8.80 -14.45
CA TYR A 112 -6.31 8.84 -15.76
C TYR A 112 -7.82 8.61 -15.62
N TYR A 113 -8.56 8.86 -16.70
CA TYR A 113 -9.97 8.51 -16.77
C TYR A 113 -10.12 7.13 -17.39
N GLY A 114 -10.60 6.18 -16.62
CA GLY A 114 -10.84 4.81 -17.06
C GLY A 114 -12.06 4.73 -17.95
N ILE A 115 -11.87 4.46 -19.26
CA ILE A 115 -12.97 4.43 -20.24
C ILE A 115 -13.99 3.32 -19.91
N HIS A 116 -13.50 2.21 -19.38
CA HIS A 116 -14.34 1.06 -19.04
C HIS A 116 -15.06 1.22 -17.70
N THR A 117 -14.48 1.94 -16.77
CA THR A 117 -15.05 2.14 -15.44
C THR A 117 -15.86 3.42 -15.34
N GLY A 118 -15.63 4.39 -16.24
CA GLY A 118 -16.21 5.72 -16.15
C GLY A 118 -15.73 6.53 -14.96
N LEU A 119 -14.59 6.15 -14.36
CA LEU A 119 -14.07 6.73 -13.13
C LEU A 119 -12.62 7.20 -13.29
N VAL A 120 -12.22 8.14 -12.43
CA VAL A 120 -10.82 8.54 -12.27
C VAL A 120 -10.07 7.44 -11.52
N GLU A 121 -9.04 6.90 -12.14
CA GLU A 121 -8.22 5.82 -11.61
C GLU A 121 -6.78 6.27 -11.34
N MET A 122 -6.18 5.70 -10.30
CA MET A 122 -4.80 5.99 -9.90
C MET A 122 -3.83 5.07 -10.62
N LEU A 123 -2.73 5.63 -11.11
CA LEU A 123 -1.65 4.87 -11.75
C LEU A 123 -0.44 4.74 -10.84
N ASP A 124 -0.03 5.86 -10.27
CA ASP A 124 1.14 5.98 -9.41
C ASP A 124 0.96 7.17 -8.49
N GLY A 125 1.65 7.18 -7.37
CA GLY A 125 1.64 8.33 -6.49
C GLY A 125 2.55 8.18 -5.30
N LYS A 126 2.95 9.33 -4.77
CA LYS A 126 3.65 9.44 -3.50
C LYS A 126 3.11 10.63 -2.73
N ILE A 127 2.65 10.39 -1.52
CA ILE A 127 2.05 11.38 -0.65
C ILE A 127 2.93 11.54 0.58
N THR A 128 3.49 12.73 0.76
CA THR A 128 4.30 13.13 1.91
C THR A 128 3.64 14.23 2.74
N ASP A 129 2.69 14.95 2.15
CA ASP A 129 1.92 16.01 2.81
C ASP A 129 0.94 15.43 3.84
N THR A 130 1.00 15.95 5.06
CA THR A 130 0.14 15.54 6.17
C THR A 130 -1.32 16.01 6.02
N ASN A 131 -1.57 16.98 5.15
CA ASN A 131 -2.91 17.51 4.88
C ASN A 131 -3.68 16.71 3.82
N ILE A 132 -2.99 15.81 3.11
CA ILE A 132 -3.62 14.91 2.15
C ILE A 132 -4.11 13.68 2.90
N VAL A 133 -5.43 13.59 3.06
CA VAL A 133 -6.10 12.52 3.80
C VAL A 133 -6.80 11.58 2.82
N LEU A 134 -6.50 10.28 2.92
CA LEU A 134 -7.21 9.25 2.15
C LEU A 134 -8.62 9.02 2.71
N ASN A 135 -9.51 8.43 1.94
CA ASN A 135 -10.90 8.13 2.35
C ASN A 135 -11.01 7.28 3.63
N ASN A 136 -10.00 6.48 3.93
CA ASN A 136 -9.94 5.70 5.16
C ASN A 136 -9.33 6.47 6.34
N GLY A 137 -9.14 7.79 6.21
CA GLY A 137 -8.58 8.66 7.23
C GLY A 137 -7.06 8.63 7.35
N LEU A 138 -6.36 7.85 6.52
CA LEU A 138 -4.90 7.77 6.58
C LEU A 138 -4.23 8.96 5.91
N HIS A 139 -3.19 9.49 6.56
CA HIS A 139 -2.35 10.59 6.05
C HIS A 139 -0.91 10.45 6.55
N ALA A 140 0.04 11.05 5.86
CA ALA A 140 1.43 11.10 6.31
C ALA A 140 1.52 11.77 7.70
N GLY A 141 2.48 11.37 8.51
CA GLY A 141 2.65 11.87 9.88
C GLY A 141 1.87 11.13 10.97
N MET A 142 0.86 10.31 10.63
CA MET A 142 0.14 9.49 11.61
C MET A 142 1.07 8.55 12.38
N SER A 143 0.67 8.18 13.60
CA SER A 143 1.41 7.15 14.33
C SER A 143 1.26 5.79 13.62
N LYS A 144 2.32 4.98 13.68
CA LYS A 144 2.32 3.63 13.10
C LYS A 144 1.18 2.77 13.69
N GLN A 145 0.94 2.90 15.00
CA GLN A 145 -0.16 2.20 15.68
C GLN A 145 -1.53 2.59 15.10
N ASP A 146 -1.77 3.89 14.84
CA ASP A 146 -3.05 4.34 14.30
C ASP A 146 -3.27 3.84 12.88
N VAL A 147 -2.20 3.79 12.05
CA VAL A 147 -2.30 3.19 10.71
C VAL A 147 -2.73 1.73 10.79
N PHE A 148 -2.17 0.92 11.69
CA PHE A 148 -2.60 -0.47 11.86
C PHE A 148 -4.02 -0.57 12.43
N ASN A 149 -4.41 0.32 13.32
CA ASN A 149 -5.76 0.35 13.90
C ASN A 149 -6.86 0.69 12.87
N VAL A 150 -6.51 1.24 11.70
CA VAL A 150 -7.45 1.38 10.59
C VAL A 150 -7.89 0.01 10.07
N TYR A 151 -6.97 -0.94 9.91
CA TYR A 151 -7.24 -2.25 9.31
C TYR A 151 -7.60 -3.32 10.34
N PHE A 152 -7.18 -3.14 11.59
CA PHE A 152 -7.34 -4.12 12.67
C PHE A 152 -8.07 -3.50 13.86
N LYS A 153 -8.95 -4.26 14.50
CA LYS A 153 -9.64 -3.84 15.75
C LYS A 153 -8.65 -3.65 16.89
N GLN A 154 -7.67 -4.54 16.97
CA GLN A 154 -6.55 -4.49 17.91
C GLN A 154 -5.32 -5.01 17.20
N PHE A 155 -4.32 -4.16 17.02
CA PHE A 155 -3.03 -4.58 16.51
C PHE A 155 -2.04 -4.68 17.68
N PRO A 156 -1.41 -5.85 17.90
CA PRO A 156 -0.51 -6.04 19.04
C PRO A 156 0.68 -5.10 18.97
N LYS A 157 0.86 -4.30 20.02
CA LYS A 157 1.97 -3.32 20.11
C LYS A 157 3.34 -3.95 19.94
N SER A 158 3.51 -5.22 20.38
CA SER A 158 4.75 -5.98 20.22
C SER A 158 5.20 -6.15 18.77
N TYR A 159 4.26 -6.16 17.81
CA TYR A 159 4.57 -6.31 16.39
C TYR A 159 4.68 -4.99 15.63
N VAL A 160 4.17 -3.90 16.21
CA VAL A 160 4.20 -2.59 15.54
C VAL A 160 5.63 -2.16 15.21
N ASN A 161 6.56 -2.39 16.13
CA ASN A 161 7.96 -1.96 15.96
C ASN A 161 8.69 -2.73 14.86
N ASP A 162 8.35 -4.00 14.64
CA ASP A 162 9.03 -4.88 13.70
C ASP A 162 8.64 -4.57 12.23
N ILE A 163 7.48 -3.95 12.00
CA ILE A 163 6.98 -3.68 10.65
C ILE A 163 7.43 -2.28 10.20
N HIS A 164 8.21 -2.18 9.13
CA HIS A 164 8.66 -0.92 8.54
C HIS A 164 7.87 -0.55 7.29
N VAL A 165 7.23 -1.52 6.65
CA VAL A 165 6.41 -1.33 5.46
C VAL A 165 5.10 -2.10 5.62
N LEU A 166 3.97 -1.40 5.42
CA LEU A 166 2.66 -2.02 5.24
C LEU A 166 2.22 -1.86 3.79
N LYS A 167 1.95 -2.97 3.11
CA LYS A 167 1.37 -3.00 1.78
C LYS A 167 -0.09 -3.42 1.88
N VAL A 168 -0.99 -2.67 1.28
CA VAL A 168 -2.41 -3.03 1.18
C VAL A 168 -2.75 -3.12 -0.30
N ILE A 169 -3.05 -4.32 -0.76
CA ILE A 169 -3.18 -4.65 -2.18
C ILE A 169 -4.60 -5.10 -2.47
N SER A 170 -5.22 -4.49 -3.48
CA SER A 170 -6.49 -4.95 -4.02
C SER A 170 -6.24 -6.16 -4.91
N GLY A 171 -6.77 -7.33 -4.51
CA GLY A 171 -6.64 -8.56 -5.29
C GLY A 171 -7.38 -8.53 -6.64
N ALA A 172 -8.39 -7.66 -6.79
CA ALA A 172 -9.20 -7.58 -8.02
C ALA A 172 -8.55 -6.70 -9.10
N ASN A 173 -7.88 -5.59 -8.69
CA ASN A 173 -7.44 -4.55 -9.62
C ASN A 173 -5.92 -4.32 -9.60
N GLU A 174 -5.20 -5.13 -8.83
CA GLU A 174 -3.73 -5.04 -8.70
C GLU A 174 -3.20 -3.62 -8.39
N VAL A 175 -4.04 -2.83 -7.72
CA VAL A 175 -3.67 -1.53 -7.17
C VAL A 175 -3.26 -1.73 -5.73
N GLY A 176 -2.18 -1.08 -5.32
CA GLY A 176 -1.66 -1.18 -3.97
C GLY A 176 -1.39 0.19 -3.36
N GLN A 177 -1.54 0.25 -2.04
CA GLN A 177 -1.08 1.35 -1.21
C GLN A 177 0.08 0.87 -0.36
N ILE A 178 1.20 1.59 -0.36
CA ILE A 178 2.42 1.25 0.37
C ILE A 178 2.66 2.32 1.43
N TYR A 179 2.54 1.93 2.67
CA TYR A 179 2.77 2.78 3.83
C TYR A 179 4.19 2.53 4.36
N THR A 180 5.07 3.51 4.21
CA THR A 180 6.45 3.43 4.66
C THR A 180 6.63 4.21 5.95
N PHE A 181 7.13 3.54 6.99
CA PHE A 181 7.34 4.12 8.30
C PHE A 181 8.79 4.55 8.52
N LYS A 182 8.97 5.64 9.29
CA LYS A 182 10.25 6.04 9.86
C LYS A 182 10.06 6.16 11.37
N GLY A 183 10.70 5.26 12.12
CA GLY A 183 10.43 5.12 13.54
C GLY A 183 8.96 4.78 13.81
N THR A 184 8.27 5.60 14.60
CA THR A 184 6.87 5.40 14.97
C THR A 184 5.86 6.14 14.11
N LYS A 185 6.31 6.81 13.03
CA LYS A 185 5.46 7.66 12.18
C LYS A 185 5.40 7.17 10.75
N LEU A 186 4.24 7.34 10.12
CA LEU A 186 4.05 7.16 8.68
C LEU A 186 4.79 8.28 7.93
N ARG A 187 5.83 7.91 7.19
CA ARG A 187 6.65 8.88 6.44
C ARG A 187 5.99 9.30 5.15
N HIS A 188 5.50 8.34 4.38
CA HIS A 188 4.80 8.59 3.11
C HIS A 188 3.89 7.41 2.75
N ILE A 189 2.94 7.70 1.88
CA ILE A 189 2.05 6.73 1.26
C ILE A 189 2.43 6.66 -0.23
N GLY A 190 2.79 5.48 -0.71
CA GLY A 190 2.94 5.18 -2.13
C GLY A 190 1.63 4.61 -2.69
N ILE A 191 1.27 4.98 -3.90
CA ILE A 191 0.20 4.36 -4.68
C ILE A 191 0.86 3.68 -5.86
N ILE A 192 0.55 2.42 -6.11
CA ILE A 192 1.06 1.66 -7.24
C ILE A 192 -0.09 0.96 -7.95
N SER A 193 -0.03 0.89 -9.26
CA SER A 193 -0.90 0.00 -10.03
C SER A 193 -0.06 -0.85 -10.97
N ARG A 194 -0.58 -2.01 -11.36
CA ARG A 194 0.10 -2.86 -12.33
C ARG A 194 0.24 -2.18 -13.70
N TYR A 195 -0.64 -1.27 -14.01
CA TYR A 195 -0.63 -0.50 -15.25
C TYR A 195 0.62 0.34 -15.47
N LYS A 196 1.45 0.54 -14.42
CA LYS A 196 2.72 1.24 -14.52
C LYS A 196 3.83 0.42 -15.19
N TYR A 197 3.70 -0.90 -15.25
CA TYR A 197 4.77 -1.82 -15.64
C TYR A 197 4.63 -2.43 -17.03
N TYR A 198 3.70 -1.91 -17.84
CA TYR A 198 3.53 -2.30 -19.24
C TYR A 198 3.80 -1.15 -20.20
#